data_0f7fa30cbfd39f1c052212fe3d6666af
#
_entry.id   0f7fa30cbfd39f1c052212fe3d6666af
#
_cell.length_a   1.000
_cell.length_b   1.000
_cell.length_c   1.000
_cell.angle_alpha   90.00
_cell.angle_beta   90.00
_cell.angle_gamma   90.00
#
_symmetry.space_group_name_H-M   'P 1'
#
loop_
_entity.id
_entity.type
_entity.pdbx_description
1 polymer ?
#
loop_
_entity_poly.entity_id
_entity_poly.type
_entity_poly.pdbx_seq_one_letter_code
_entity_poly.pdbx_strand_id
1 'polypeptide(L)'
;MEFFDENLPKNGDTVVVGLSGGVDSTLTALLLQKKGCKVIGVTMSLWDGRVPENLGDKVLKPSCYSPSEVTNIEECAKFCKENNIEYHVVDVKKEYNDCVLEYFKAEYRSGRTPNPCIQCNRFVKFGALLEGIKKLNIEYDYFCTGHYAKIVRPAEGLWGTDVHPCMISSAIDQSKDQTYFLYKIPSEILEKVRFPLASMSKKEVFELAHQFKLEAANREESQDFI
;
A
#
# COMPACT_ATOMS: atom_id res chain seq x y z
N MET A 1 7.25 -26.30 -10.63
CA MET A 1 5.84 -25.90 -10.47
C MET A 1 5.66 -24.65 -11.30
N GLU A 2 4.73 -24.66 -12.22
CA GLU A 2 4.40 -23.51 -13.07
C GLU A 2 3.41 -22.61 -12.34
N PHE A 3 3.50 -21.27 -12.54
CA PHE A 3 2.61 -20.31 -11.91
C PHE A 3 2.01 -19.38 -12.96
N PHE A 4 0.75 -19.03 -12.81
CA PHE A 4 0.08 -18.00 -13.57
C PHE A 4 0.13 -16.68 -12.80
N ASP A 5 0.50 -15.59 -13.48
CA ASP A 5 0.33 -14.24 -12.94
C ASP A 5 -1.16 -13.91 -12.89
N GLU A 6 -1.63 -13.38 -11.75
CA GLU A 6 -3.01 -12.89 -11.65
C GLU A 6 -3.20 -11.65 -12.54
N ASN A 7 -4.30 -11.65 -13.23
CA ASN A 7 -4.61 -10.57 -14.16
C ASN A 7 -4.77 -9.24 -13.43
N LEU A 8 -4.13 -8.21 -13.98
CA LEU A 8 -4.36 -6.83 -13.55
C LEU A 8 -5.81 -6.39 -13.85
N PRO A 9 -6.34 -5.40 -13.09
CA PRO A 9 -7.65 -4.82 -13.35
C PRO A 9 -7.85 -4.43 -14.81
N LYS A 10 -9.06 -4.60 -15.32
CA LYS A 10 -9.43 -4.36 -16.72
C LYS A 10 -10.27 -3.10 -16.84
N ASN A 11 -10.46 -2.64 -18.09
CA ASN A 11 -11.41 -1.57 -18.38
C ASN A 11 -12.81 -1.92 -17.84
N GLY A 12 -13.38 -1.01 -17.08
CA GLY A 12 -14.70 -1.15 -16.44
C GLY A 12 -14.66 -1.65 -15.00
N ASP A 13 -13.54 -2.26 -14.52
CA ASP A 13 -13.42 -2.68 -13.13
C ASP A 13 -13.42 -1.45 -12.19
N THR A 14 -14.04 -1.60 -11.03
CA THR A 14 -13.95 -0.64 -9.94
C THR A 14 -12.79 -1.03 -9.03
N VAL A 15 -11.85 -0.11 -8.83
CA VAL A 15 -10.64 -0.37 -8.03
C VAL A 15 -10.48 0.66 -6.92
N VAL A 16 -10.17 0.20 -5.72
CA VAL A 16 -9.74 1.05 -4.63
C VAL A 16 -8.21 1.08 -4.60
N VAL A 17 -7.63 2.27 -4.62
CA VAL A 17 -6.17 2.46 -4.58
C VAL A 17 -5.76 3.05 -3.25
N GLY A 18 -4.89 2.34 -2.51
CA GLY A 18 -4.26 2.85 -1.30
C GLY A 18 -3.24 3.94 -1.63
N LEU A 19 -3.55 5.19 -1.28
CA LEU A 19 -2.70 6.35 -1.52
C LEU A 19 -1.90 6.73 -0.27
N SER A 20 -0.59 6.90 -0.43
CA SER A 20 0.32 7.34 0.62
C SER A 20 0.92 8.74 0.38
N GLY A 21 0.54 9.39 -0.74
CA GLY A 21 1.16 10.64 -1.20
C GLY A 21 2.50 10.44 -1.94
N GLY A 22 3.05 9.23 -1.95
CA GLY A 22 4.27 8.89 -2.70
C GLY A 22 4.00 8.62 -4.18
N VAL A 23 5.08 8.70 -4.99
CA VAL A 23 5.05 8.54 -6.45
C VAL A 23 4.41 7.21 -6.90
N ASP A 24 4.73 6.12 -6.21
CA ASP A 24 4.26 4.79 -6.61
C ASP A 24 2.73 4.66 -6.52
N SER A 25 2.15 5.13 -5.42
CA SER A 25 0.70 5.04 -5.21
C SER A 25 -0.09 5.97 -6.13
N THR A 26 0.40 7.21 -6.34
CA THR A 26 -0.26 8.16 -7.24
C THR A 26 -0.15 7.73 -8.71
N LEU A 27 1.00 7.22 -9.13
CA LEU A 27 1.16 6.65 -10.48
C LEU A 27 0.25 5.44 -10.68
N THR A 28 0.16 4.54 -9.68
CA THR A 28 -0.76 3.39 -9.72
C THR A 28 -2.19 3.82 -10.00
N ALA A 29 -2.69 4.86 -9.30
CA ALA A 29 -4.04 5.37 -9.52
C ALA A 29 -4.25 5.89 -10.95
N LEU A 30 -3.29 6.67 -11.48
CA LEU A 30 -3.39 7.19 -12.85
C LEU A 30 -3.30 6.10 -13.92
N LEU A 31 -2.42 5.11 -13.75
CA LEU A 31 -2.30 4.02 -14.71
C LEU A 31 -3.60 3.22 -14.80
N LEU A 32 -4.23 2.93 -13.67
CA LEU A 32 -5.52 2.23 -13.63
C LEU A 32 -6.64 3.08 -14.23
N GLN A 33 -6.69 4.38 -13.93
CA GLN A 33 -7.66 5.30 -14.53
C GLN A 33 -7.49 5.38 -16.05
N LYS A 34 -6.25 5.51 -16.54
CA LYS A 34 -5.96 5.51 -17.99
C LYS A 34 -6.29 4.19 -18.66
N LYS A 35 -6.25 3.09 -17.93
CA LYS A 35 -6.69 1.76 -18.40
C LYS A 35 -8.22 1.63 -18.49
N GLY A 36 -8.95 2.61 -17.99
CA GLY A 36 -10.42 2.66 -18.01
C GLY A 36 -11.07 2.06 -16.77
N CYS A 37 -10.34 1.86 -15.68
CA CYS A 37 -10.91 1.49 -14.39
C CYS A 37 -11.62 2.68 -13.74
N LYS A 38 -12.69 2.42 -12.98
CA LYS A 38 -13.23 3.38 -12.03
C LYS A 38 -12.36 3.35 -10.78
N VAL A 39 -11.59 4.41 -10.56
CA VAL A 39 -10.63 4.50 -9.44
C VAL A 39 -11.25 5.25 -8.27
N ILE A 40 -11.08 4.70 -7.07
CA ILE A 40 -11.40 5.33 -5.78
C ILE A 40 -10.11 5.36 -4.96
N GLY A 41 -9.66 6.55 -4.56
CA GLY A 41 -8.49 6.73 -3.72
C GLY A 41 -8.82 6.61 -2.24
N VAL A 42 -8.00 5.90 -1.47
CA VAL A 42 -8.17 5.79 -0.03
C VAL A 42 -6.84 5.98 0.69
N THR A 43 -6.82 6.82 1.72
CA THR A 43 -5.64 7.03 2.59
C THR A 43 -5.97 6.59 4.02
N MET A 44 -5.01 5.94 4.68
CA MET A 44 -5.08 5.63 6.11
C MET A 44 -4.71 6.86 6.93
N SER A 45 -5.48 7.20 7.96
CA SER A 45 -5.06 8.09 9.02
C SER A 45 -4.54 7.25 10.20
N LEU A 46 -3.25 7.37 10.47
CA LEU A 46 -2.50 6.56 11.43
C LEU A 46 -2.07 7.36 12.66
N TRP A 47 -1.65 8.62 12.43
CA TRP A 47 -1.02 9.44 13.45
C TRP A 47 -2.04 10.01 14.43
N ASP A 48 -1.81 9.80 15.72
CA ASP A 48 -2.72 10.18 16.79
C ASP A 48 -2.39 11.53 17.45
N GLY A 49 -1.44 12.28 16.89
CA GLY A 49 -1.05 13.61 17.38
C GLY A 49 0.00 13.58 18.50
N ARG A 50 0.43 12.41 18.96
CA ARG A 50 1.43 12.31 20.02
C ARG A 50 2.83 12.61 19.50
N VAL A 51 3.46 13.63 20.05
CA VAL A 51 4.89 13.94 19.83
C VAL A 51 5.66 13.52 21.07
N PRO A 52 6.76 12.76 20.96
CA PRO A 52 7.58 12.41 22.12
C PRO A 52 8.11 13.67 22.82
N GLU A 53 7.90 13.79 24.12
CA GLU A 53 8.28 14.95 24.93
C GLU A 53 9.79 15.30 24.84
N ASN A 54 10.62 14.31 24.53
CA ASN A 54 12.08 14.47 24.48
C ASN A 54 12.63 14.79 23.08
N LEU A 55 11.78 15.07 22.09
CA LEU A 55 12.24 15.30 20.73
C LEU A 55 12.86 16.69 20.52
N GLY A 56 12.52 17.68 21.38
CA GLY A 56 12.97 19.07 21.24
C GLY A 56 12.65 19.60 19.83
N ASP A 57 13.51 20.51 19.32
CA ASP A 57 13.38 21.09 17.98
C ASP A 57 13.85 20.16 16.84
N LYS A 58 14.03 18.86 17.11
CA LYS A 58 14.40 17.92 16.05
C LYS A 58 13.20 17.70 15.14
N VAL A 59 13.34 18.10 13.89
CA VAL A 59 12.36 17.83 12.83
C VAL A 59 12.24 16.31 12.67
N LEU A 60 11.03 15.79 12.91
CA LEU A 60 10.72 14.40 12.61
C LEU A 60 10.89 14.18 11.10
N LYS A 61 11.69 13.19 10.72
CA LYS A 61 11.79 12.82 9.31
C LYS A 61 10.40 12.39 8.80
N PRO A 62 10.07 12.75 7.54
CA PRO A 62 8.82 12.29 6.95
C PRO A 62 8.75 10.76 6.98
N SER A 63 7.76 10.23 7.66
CA SER A 63 7.47 8.79 7.74
C SER A 63 5.96 8.57 7.70
N CYS A 64 5.53 7.32 7.56
CA CYS A 64 4.10 6.99 7.53
C CYS A 64 3.37 7.31 8.86
N TYR A 65 4.12 7.40 9.98
CA TYR A 65 3.59 7.78 11.29
C TYR A 65 4.31 9.04 11.79
N SER A 66 3.86 10.19 11.35
CA SER A 66 4.48 11.48 11.71
C SER A 66 3.49 12.63 11.46
N PRO A 67 3.77 13.83 11.99
CA PRO A 67 2.97 15.03 11.73
C PRO A 67 2.76 15.36 10.24
N SER A 68 3.65 14.90 9.36
CA SER A 68 3.52 15.07 7.91
C SER A 68 2.34 14.31 7.29
N GLU A 69 1.69 13.41 8.05
CA GLU A 69 0.50 12.70 7.58
C GLU A 69 -0.61 13.65 7.14
N VAL A 70 -0.83 14.75 7.87
CA VAL A 70 -1.87 15.75 7.53
C VAL A 70 -1.61 16.33 6.13
N THR A 71 -0.37 16.74 5.87
CA THR A 71 0.03 17.26 4.55
C THR A 71 -0.13 16.18 3.47
N ASN A 72 0.28 14.95 3.74
CA ASN A 72 0.14 13.85 2.78
C ASN A 72 -1.34 13.57 2.44
N ILE A 73 -2.25 13.65 3.42
CA ILE A 73 -3.70 13.50 3.20
C ILE A 73 -4.24 14.63 2.32
N GLU A 74 -3.86 15.89 2.61
CA GLU A 74 -4.27 17.06 1.82
C GLU A 74 -3.79 16.96 0.37
N GLU A 75 -2.58 16.50 0.16
CA GLU A 75 -2.00 16.31 -1.17
C GLU A 75 -2.64 15.15 -1.94
N CYS A 76 -2.96 14.04 -1.26
CA CYS A 76 -3.75 12.96 -1.86
C CYS A 76 -5.15 13.46 -2.27
N ALA A 77 -5.80 14.28 -1.41
CA ALA A 77 -7.09 14.88 -1.72
C ALA A 77 -7.02 15.83 -2.92
N LYS A 78 -5.98 16.67 -2.98
CA LYS A 78 -5.71 17.58 -4.13
C LYS A 78 -5.52 16.76 -5.41
N PHE A 79 -4.63 15.77 -5.39
CA PHE A 79 -4.37 14.88 -6.52
C PHE A 79 -5.65 14.20 -7.03
N CYS A 80 -6.44 13.65 -6.13
CA CYS A 80 -7.70 12.98 -6.48
C CYS A 80 -8.71 13.96 -7.11
N LYS A 81 -8.84 15.16 -6.54
CA LYS A 81 -9.71 16.21 -7.06
C LYS A 81 -9.30 16.65 -8.49
N GLU A 82 -8.01 16.88 -8.73
CA GLU A 82 -7.48 17.26 -10.04
C GLU A 82 -7.67 16.20 -11.11
N ASN A 83 -7.71 14.92 -10.71
CA ASN A 83 -7.89 13.80 -11.61
C ASN A 83 -9.32 13.22 -11.63
N ASN A 84 -10.30 13.89 -10.99
CA ASN A 84 -11.68 13.42 -10.87
C ASN A 84 -11.79 12.01 -10.26
N ILE A 85 -10.97 11.71 -9.26
CA ILE A 85 -10.97 10.47 -8.49
C ILE A 85 -11.74 10.70 -7.19
N GLU A 86 -12.70 9.83 -6.87
CA GLU A 86 -13.36 9.80 -5.56
C GLU A 86 -12.33 9.49 -4.48
N TYR A 87 -12.39 10.19 -3.34
CA TYR A 87 -11.36 10.07 -2.30
C TYR A 87 -11.93 9.97 -0.90
N HIS A 88 -11.38 9.05 -0.10
CA HIS A 88 -11.76 8.83 1.29
C HIS A 88 -10.53 8.71 2.20
N VAL A 89 -10.72 9.11 3.46
CA VAL A 89 -9.75 8.89 4.53
C VAL A 89 -10.36 7.92 5.53
N VAL A 90 -9.64 6.86 5.86
CA VAL A 90 -10.06 5.85 6.84
C VAL A 90 -9.22 5.99 8.09
N ASP A 91 -9.86 6.29 9.23
CA ASP A 91 -9.21 6.32 10.53
C ASP A 91 -8.94 4.89 11.01
N VAL A 92 -7.66 4.57 11.16
CA VAL A 92 -7.15 3.28 11.67
C VAL A 92 -6.11 3.48 12.76
N LYS A 93 -6.14 4.63 13.44
CA LYS A 93 -5.18 5.01 14.49
C LYS A 93 -5.15 4.01 15.63
N LYS A 94 -6.34 3.52 16.04
CA LYS A 94 -6.45 2.54 17.12
C LYS A 94 -5.78 1.23 16.72
N GLU A 95 -6.11 0.69 15.55
CA GLU A 95 -5.55 -0.57 15.05
C GLU A 95 -4.05 -0.44 14.81
N TYR A 96 -3.58 0.71 14.33
CA TYR A 96 -2.16 0.97 14.18
C TYR A 96 -1.43 0.99 15.53
N ASN A 97 -1.98 1.67 16.53
CA ASN A 97 -1.42 1.66 17.88
C ASN A 97 -1.32 0.23 18.42
N ASP A 98 -2.42 -0.51 18.38
CA ASP A 98 -2.52 -1.82 19.03
C ASP A 98 -1.66 -2.88 18.31
N CYS A 99 -1.65 -2.89 16.99
CA CYS A 99 -0.97 -3.93 16.20
C CYS A 99 0.47 -3.58 15.82
N VAL A 100 0.82 -2.29 15.73
CA VAL A 100 2.14 -1.87 15.25
C VAL A 100 2.97 -1.23 16.34
N LEU A 101 2.46 -0.20 17.03
CA LEU A 101 3.25 0.52 18.05
C LEU A 101 3.49 -0.32 19.30
N GLU A 102 2.47 -1.00 19.80
CA GLU A 102 2.63 -1.86 20.98
C GLU A 102 3.51 -3.09 20.68
N TYR A 103 3.37 -3.69 19.49
CA TYR A 103 4.29 -4.73 19.02
C TYR A 103 5.74 -4.21 18.98
N PHE A 104 5.97 -3.04 18.37
CA PHE A 104 7.29 -2.44 18.27
C PHE A 104 7.95 -2.25 19.62
N LYS A 105 7.22 -1.68 20.59
CA LYS A 105 7.67 -1.49 21.96
C LYS A 105 7.98 -2.82 22.68
N ALA A 106 7.12 -3.82 22.50
CA ALA A 106 7.28 -5.13 23.13
C ALA A 106 8.52 -5.86 22.61
N GLU A 107 8.78 -5.83 21.30
CA GLU A 107 9.97 -6.46 20.70
C GLU A 107 11.27 -5.80 21.22
N TYR A 108 11.35 -4.48 21.21
CA TYR A 108 12.51 -3.78 21.75
C TYR A 108 12.74 -4.06 23.24
N ARG A 109 11.70 -4.06 24.06
CA ARG A 109 11.80 -4.42 25.48
C ARG A 109 12.29 -5.86 25.70
N SER A 110 12.05 -6.73 24.75
CA SER A 110 12.51 -8.13 24.75
C SER A 110 13.90 -8.33 24.14
N GLY A 111 14.58 -7.25 23.75
CA GLY A 111 15.91 -7.31 23.10
C GLY A 111 15.90 -7.80 21.67
N ARG A 112 14.74 -7.76 20.97
CA ARG A 112 14.61 -8.15 19.58
C ARG A 112 14.46 -6.92 18.67
N THR A 113 14.80 -7.08 17.40
CA THR A 113 14.61 -6.03 16.39
C THR A 113 13.25 -6.24 15.71
N PRO A 114 12.26 -5.35 15.92
CA PRO A 114 10.95 -5.46 15.29
C PRO A 114 10.99 -5.09 13.80
N ASN A 115 10.02 -5.63 13.03
CA ASN A 115 9.68 -5.10 11.72
C ASN A 115 8.22 -4.62 11.71
N PRO A 116 7.99 -3.33 11.99
CA PRO A 116 6.65 -2.75 12.07
C PRO A 116 5.91 -2.77 10.72
N CYS A 117 6.64 -2.69 9.58
CA CYS A 117 6.03 -2.70 8.24
C CYS A 117 5.31 -4.01 7.94
N ILE A 118 5.84 -5.16 8.40
CA ILE A 118 5.15 -6.45 8.25
C ILE A 118 3.83 -6.46 9.03
N GLN A 119 3.82 -5.93 10.26
CA GLN A 119 2.61 -5.84 11.08
C GLN A 119 1.61 -4.86 10.47
N CYS A 120 2.07 -3.70 10.02
CA CYS A 120 1.22 -2.70 9.36
C CYS A 120 0.57 -3.27 8.11
N ASN A 121 1.33 -3.91 7.22
CA ASN A 121 0.75 -4.53 6.04
C ASN A 121 -0.30 -5.58 6.43
N ARG A 122 0.01 -6.50 7.35
CA ARG A 122 -0.90 -7.59 7.73
C ARG A 122 -2.18 -7.12 8.39
N PHE A 123 -2.09 -6.24 9.39
CA PHE A 123 -3.21 -5.93 10.28
C PHE A 123 -3.87 -4.59 10.00
N VAL A 124 -3.14 -3.63 9.45
CA VAL A 124 -3.65 -2.29 9.18
C VAL A 124 -3.99 -2.11 7.71
N LYS A 125 -3.01 -2.15 6.80
CA LYS A 125 -3.23 -1.87 5.38
C LYS A 125 -4.11 -2.91 4.67
N PHE A 126 -3.82 -4.21 4.86
CA PHE A 126 -4.61 -5.31 4.31
C PHE A 126 -5.57 -5.94 5.35
N GLY A 127 -5.82 -5.25 6.44
CA GLY A 127 -6.78 -5.60 7.49
C GLY A 127 -7.75 -4.47 7.77
N ALA A 128 -7.46 -3.65 8.76
CA ALA A 128 -8.35 -2.59 9.25
C ALA A 128 -8.79 -1.59 8.17
N LEU A 129 -7.90 -1.24 7.22
CA LEU A 129 -8.26 -0.38 6.09
C LEU A 129 -9.34 -1.01 5.22
N LEU A 130 -9.22 -2.30 4.86
CA LEU A 130 -10.23 -3.00 4.05
C LEU A 130 -11.57 -3.09 4.77
N GLU A 131 -11.56 -3.33 6.08
CA GLU A 131 -12.78 -3.28 6.90
C GLU A 131 -13.36 -1.85 6.99
N GLY A 132 -12.52 -0.84 7.04
CA GLY A 132 -12.95 0.57 6.98
C GLY A 132 -13.62 0.91 5.64
N ILE A 133 -13.05 0.48 4.53
CA ILE A 133 -13.64 0.64 3.18
C ILE A 133 -15.02 -0.02 3.11
N LYS A 134 -15.15 -1.24 3.66
CA LYS A 134 -16.42 -1.95 3.73
C LYS A 134 -17.47 -1.19 4.56
N LYS A 135 -17.07 -0.58 5.68
CA LYS A 135 -17.96 0.26 6.52
C LYS A 135 -18.44 1.52 5.80
N LEU A 136 -17.69 2.02 4.83
CA LEU A 136 -18.09 3.13 3.96
C LEU A 136 -19.06 2.69 2.84
N ASN A 137 -19.42 1.40 2.77
CA ASN A 137 -20.24 0.79 1.72
C ASN A 137 -19.66 0.99 0.30
N ILE A 138 -18.33 1.02 0.20
CA ILE A 138 -17.62 1.10 -1.10
C ILE A 138 -17.50 -0.31 -1.65
N GLU A 139 -18.16 -0.57 -2.76
CA GLU A 139 -18.02 -1.82 -3.51
C GLU A 139 -16.89 -1.68 -4.53
N TYR A 140 -16.05 -2.71 -4.63
CA TYR A 140 -14.92 -2.74 -5.56
C TYR A 140 -14.55 -4.18 -5.95
N ASP A 141 -13.96 -4.31 -7.12
CA ASP A 141 -13.44 -5.57 -7.63
C ASP A 141 -12.07 -5.88 -7.04
N TYR A 142 -11.16 -4.88 -7.03
CA TYR A 142 -9.81 -5.03 -6.54
C TYR A 142 -9.35 -3.88 -5.66
N PHE A 143 -8.55 -4.23 -4.64
CA PHE A 143 -7.74 -3.28 -3.86
C PHE A 143 -6.32 -3.26 -4.42
N CYS A 144 -5.85 -2.10 -4.84
CA CYS A 144 -4.56 -1.91 -5.49
C CYS A 144 -3.64 -1.04 -4.66
N THR A 145 -2.35 -1.32 -4.72
CA THR A 145 -1.31 -0.51 -4.07
C THR A 145 -0.07 -0.41 -4.94
N GLY A 146 0.78 0.57 -4.67
CA GLY A 146 2.06 0.77 -5.37
C GLY A 146 3.21 -0.14 -4.90
N HIS A 147 2.93 -1.32 -4.33
CA HIS A 147 3.99 -2.24 -3.94
C HIS A 147 4.62 -2.96 -5.14
N TYR A 148 5.92 -3.21 -5.01
CA TYR A 148 6.70 -4.01 -5.95
C TYR A 148 6.65 -5.48 -5.53
N ALA A 149 5.60 -6.18 -5.95
CA ALA A 149 5.38 -7.61 -5.77
C ALA A 149 4.41 -8.10 -6.84
N LYS A 150 4.28 -9.43 -7.03
CA LYS A 150 3.30 -10.06 -7.93
C LYS A 150 2.32 -10.91 -7.15
N ILE A 151 1.10 -11.05 -7.64
CA ILE A 151 0.16 -12.08 -7.22
C ILE A 151 0.17 -13.18 -8.26
N VAL A 152 0.38 -14.41 -7.82
CA VAL A 152 0.46 -15.60 -8.68
C VAL A 152 -0.36 -16.74 -8.11
N ARG A 153 -0.75 -17.70 -8.97
CA ARG A 153 -1.37 -18.96 -8.58
C ARG A 153 -0.60 -20.14 -9.16
N PRO A 154 -0.47 -21.25 -8.43
CA PRO A 154 0.11 -22.47 -8.99
C PRO A 154 -0.81 -23.02 -10.07
N ALA A 155 -0.22 -23.44 -11.21
CA ALA A 155 -0.96 -23.98 -12.35
C ALA A 155 -1.62 -25.33 -12.04
N GLU A 156 -0.92 -26.21 -11.30
CA GLU A 156 -1.33 -27.58 -11.01
C GLU A 156 -1.84 -27.78 -9.58
N GLY A 157 -2.21 -26.74 -8.89
CA GLY A 157 -2.52 -26.83 -7.47
C GLY A 157 -1.32 -27.19 -6.58
N LEU A 158 -1.44 -26.97 -5.29
CA LEU A 158 -0.38 -27.29 -4.34
C LEU A 158 -0.38 -28.77 -4.00
N TRP A 159 0.82 -29.40 -4.07
CA TRP A 159 1.06 -30.80 -3.66
C TRP A 159 0.09 -31.82 -4.28
N GLY A 160 -0.34 -31.60 -5.53
CA GLY A 160 -1.25 -32.50 -6.23
C GLY A 160 -2.71 -32.42 -5.79
N THR A 161 -3.10 -31.34 -5.15
CA THR A 161 -4.50 -31.02 -4.80
C THR A 161 -5.08 -30.02 -5.78
N ASP A 162 -6.42 -29.84 -5.79
CA ASP A 162 -7.11 -28.78 -6.55
C ASP A 162 -7.07 -27.42 -5.84
N VAL A 163 -6.10 -27.19 -4.95
CA VAL A 163 -5.97 -25.93 -4.21
C VAL A 163 -5.01 -25.01 -4.94
N HIS A 164 -5.52 -23.89 -5.46
CA HIS A 164 -4.79 -22.86 -6.21
C HIS A 164 -4.82 -21.52 -5.46
N PRO A 165 -4.14 -21.38 -4.31
CA PRO A 165 -4.20 -20.17 -3.51
C PRO A 165 -3.51 -19.02 -4.21
N CYS A 166 -3.98 -17.79 -3.97
CA CYS A 166 -3.19 -16.59 -4.28
C CYS A 166 -1.92 -16.57 -3.44
N MET A 167 -0.81 -16.36 -4.10
CA MET A 167 0.53 -16.30 -3.50
C MET A 167 1.26 -15.04 -3.94
N ILE A 168 2.23 -14.63 -3.14
CA ILE A 168 3.10 -13.48 -3.47
C ILE A 168 4.38 -14.00 -4.11
N SER A 169 4.78 -13.37 -5.21
CA SER A 169 6.04 -13.60 -5.92
C SER A 169 6.76 -12.27 -6.12
N SER A 170 8.06 -12.35 -6.36
CA SER A 170 8.92 -11.16 -6.57
C SER A 170 8.50 -10.34 -7.78
N ALA A 171 8.65 -9.03 -7.67
CA ALA A 171 8.53 -8.10 -8.78
C ALA A 171 9.68 -8.25 -9.79
N ILE A 172 9.55 -7.62 -10.97
CA ILE A 172 10.64 -7.58 -11.97
C ILE A 172 11.85 -6.83 -11.41
N ASP A 173 11.63 -5.70 -10.75
CA ASP A 173 12.71 -4.94 -10.12
C ASP A 173 13.09 -5.56 -8.77
N GLN A 174 14.08 -6.44 -8.80
CA GLN A 174 14.59 -7.13 -7.61
C GLN A 174 15.19 -6.17 -6.58
N SER A 175 15.68 -5.00 -7.00
CA SER A 175 16.27 -3.99 -6.11
C SER A 175 15.21 -3.27 -5.27
N LYS A 176 13.95 -3.31 -5.68
CA LYS A 176 12.80 -2.70 -5.00
C LYS A 176 11.78 -3.74 -4.53
N ASP A 177 12.11 -5.03 -4.58
CA ASP A 177 11.21 -6.10 -4.15
C ASP A 177 10.71 -5.91 -2.71
N GLN A 178 9.41 -6.00 -2.53
CA GLN A 178 8.76 -5.78 -1.23
C GLN A 178 8.03 -7.03 -0.70
N THR A 179 8.25 -8.19 -1.30
CA THR A 179 7.62 -9.45 -0.88
C THR A 179 7.86 -9.78 0.59
N TYR A 180 9.06 -9.44 1.10
CA TYR A 180 9.41 -9.61 2.52
C TYR A 180 8.44 -8.88 3.47
N PHE A 181 7.90 -7.73 3.08
CA PHE A 181 6.96 -6.98 3.91
C PHE A 181 5.51 -7.47 3.80
N LEU A 182 5.23 -8.35 2.84
CA LEU A 182 3.88 -8.78 2.47
C LEU A 182 3.58 -10.25 2.83
N TYR A 183 4.57 -11.04 3.24
CA TYR A 183 4.45 -12.49 3.39
C TYR A 183 3.38 -12.95 4.39
N LYS A 184 3.00 -12.09 5.34
CA LYS A 184 1.95 -12.40 6.34
C LYS A 184 0.52 -12.18 5.84
N ILE A 185 0.33 -11.64 4.63
CA ILE A 185 -1.01 -11.40 4.11
C ILE A 185 -1.66 -12.74 3.77
N PRO A 186 -2.86 -13.06 4.31
CA PRO A 186 -3.56 -14.30 3.98
C PRO A 186 -3.94 -14.40 2.51
N SER A 187 -3.95 -15.62 2.00
CA SER A 187 -4.31 -15.92 0.61
C SER A 187 -5.70 -15.40 0.23
N GLU A 188 -6.66 -15.50 1.15
CA GLU A 188 -8.03 -15.04 0.93
C GLU A 188 -8.11 -13.53 0.69
N ILE A 189 -7.24 -12.74 1.33
CA ILE A 189 -7.15 -11.30 1.10
C ILE A 189 -6.51 -11.04 -0.26
N LEU A 190 -5.47 -11.80 -0.64
CA LEU A 190 -4.77 -11.65 -1.91
C LEU A 190 -5.67 -11.89 -3.13
N GLU A 191 -6.80 -12.60 -2.98
CA GLU A 191 -7.78 -12.79 -4.04
C GLU A 191 -8.21 -11.48 -4.70
N LYS A 192 -8.40 -10.44 -3.89
CA LYS A 192 -8.83 -9.11 -4.33
C LYS A 192 -7.71 -8.06 -4.36
N VAL A 193 -6.46 -8.45 -4.14
CA VAL A 193 -5.32 -7.53 -4.14
C VAL A 193 -4.61 -7.57 -5.48
N ARG A 194 -4.18 -6.39 -5.99
CA ARG A 194 -3.32 -6.29 -7.18
C ARG A 194 -2.22 -5.26 -6.98
N PHE A 195 -1.07 -5.53 -7.57
CA PHE A 195 0.13 -4.69 -7.52
C PHE A 195 0.51 -4.25 -8.93
N PRO A 196 -0.08 -3.17 -9.46
CA PRO A 196 0.10 -2.77 -10.86
C PRO A 196 1.54 -2.45 -11.29
N LEU A 197 2.43 -2.14 -10.33
CA LEU A 197 3.84 -1.83 -10.60
C LEU A 197 4.75 -3.07 -10.63
N ALA A 198 4.21 -4.27 -10.44
CA ALA A 198 4.98 -5.52 -10.35
C ALA A 198 5.88 -5.81 -11.56
N SER A 199 5.47 -5.37 -12.76
CA SER A 199 6.18 -5.57 -14.03
C SER A 199 6.96 -4.35 -14.49
N MET A 200 7.17 -3.36 -13.62
CA MET A 200 7.88 -2.11 -13.92
C MET A 200 9.12 -1.97 -13.03
N SER A 201 10.18 -1.43 -13.60
CA SER A 201 11.32 -0.99 -12.82
C SER A 201 11.02 0.36 -12.15
N LYS A 202 11.71 0.65 -11.07
CA LYS A 202 11.60 1.96 -10.39
C LYS A 202 11.93 3.12 -11.31
N LYS A 203 12.89 2.91 -12.23
CA LYS A 203 13.27 3.91 -13.23
C LYS A 203 12.09 4.24 -14.17
N GLU A 204 11.42 3.22 -14.70
CA GLU A 204 10.24 3.42 -15.57
C GLU A 204 9.10 4.12 -14.81
N VAL A 205 8.90 3.79 -13.54
CA VAL A 205 7.92 4.46 -12.68
C VAL A 205 8.22 5.95 -12.56
N PHE A 206 9.48 6.34 -12.31
CA PHE A 206 9.86 7.75 -12.25
C PHE A 206 9.73 8.46 -13.60
N GLU A 207 10.14 7.82 -14.69
CA GLU A 207 10.01 8.38 -16.04
C GLU A 207 8.54 8.67 -16.38
N LEU A 208 7.63 7.73 -16.10
CA LEU A 208 6.19 7.92 -16.28
C LEU A 208 5.61 8.98 -15.35
N ALA A 209 6.03 9.01 -14.09
CA ALA A 209 5.59 10.02 -13.13
C ALA A 209 5.95 11.44 -13.60
N HIS A 210 7.15 11.63 -14.15
CA HIS A 210 7.56 12.90 -14.75
C HIS A 210 6.76 13.23 -16.03
N GLN A 211 6.51 12.24 -16.89
CA GLN A 211 5.69 12.44 -18.11
C GLN A 211 4.27 12.88 -17.74
N PHE A 212 3.71 12.34 -16.66
CA PHE A 212 2.39 12.71 -16.16
C PHE A 212 2.41 13.96 -15.25
N LYS A 213 3.59 14.57 -15.06
CA LYS A 213 3.78 15.76 -14.23
C LYS A 213 3.25 15.59 -12.80
N LEU A 214 3.45 14.40 -12.22
CA LEU A 214 3.06 14.13 -10.85
C LEU A 214 3.93 14.94 -9.88
N GLU A 215 3.34 15.77 -9.03
CA GLU A 215 4.05 16.54 -8.00
C GLU A 215 4.84 15.59 -7.06
N ALA A 216 4.32 14.40 -6.79
CA ALA A 216 4.96 13.39 -5.98
C ALA A 216 6.34 12.92 -6.53
N ALA A 217 6.59 13.05 -7.84
CA ALA A 217 7.88 12.67 -8.45
C ALA A 217 9.04 13.58 -8.02
N ASN A 218 8.75 14.76 -7.49
CA ASN A 218 9.75 15.73 -7.02
C ASN A 218 10.08 15.60 -5.53
N ARG A 219 9.51 14.60 -4.85
CA ARG A 219 9.72 14.38 -3.41
C ARG A 219 10.75 13.29 -3.15
N GLU A 220 11.39 13.39 -1.99
CA GLU A 220 12.17 12.27 -1.45
C GLU A 220 11.23 11.08 -1.18
N GLU A 221 11.72 9.85 -1.45
CA GLU A 221 11.01 8.65 -1.06
C GLU A 221 10.78 8.64 0.45
N SER A 222 9.56 8.31 0.89
CA SER A 222 9.29 8.12 2.31
C SER A 222 10.22 7.05 2.84
N GLN A 223 11.00 7.41 3.86
CA GLN A 223 11.88 6.46 4.52
C GLN A 223 11.04 5.55 5.42
N ASP A 224 11.53 4.33 5.61
CA ASP A 224 10.91 3.35 6.48
C ASP A 224 10.74 3.88 7.91
N PHE A 225 9.85 3.21 8.64
CA PHE A 225 9.55 3.48 10.02
C PHE A 225 10.80 3.28 10.90
N ILE A 226 11.64 4.28 11.05
CA ILE A 226 12.67 4.37 12.11
C ILE A 226 12.89 5.84 12.48
#